data_794a4aca2153ad198a4e78e557f42964
#
_entry.id   794a4aca2153ad198a4e78e557f42964
#
_cell.length_a   1.000
_cell.length_b   1.000
_cell.length_c   1.000
_cell.angle_alpha   90.00
_cell.angle_beta   90.00
_cell.angle_gamma   90.00
#
_symmetry.space_group_name_H-M   'P 1'
#
loop_
_entity.id
_entity.type
_entity.pdbx_description
1 polymer ?
#
loop_
_entity_poly.entity_id
_entity_poly.type
_entity_poly.pdbx_seq_one_letter_code
_entity_poly.pdbx_strand_id
1 'polypeptide(L)'
;MGNPRVFFDIGFDKQQVGRIVFELRSDVVPKTAENFRVLCTKPEGDGFKGSIFHQIIPGFLCQGGDFTKGNGTGGKSIYXNKFPDENFILKHEGEGILSMANVEPNTNGSQFFICAAQTSWLDGKHVVFGRVVEGYDVIQQTESKGSQSGKTSVTVRILDCGTM
;
A
#
# COMPACT_ATOMS: atom_id res chain seq x y z
N MET A 1 22.85 -4.23 6.69
CA MET A 1 22.13 -3.50 5.66
C MET A 1 20.86 -2.90 6.24
N GLY A 2 20.55 -1.70 5.84
CA GLY A 2 19.33 -1.07 6.31
C GLY A 2 18.10 -1.60 5.59
N ASN A 3 16.95 -1.21 6.09
CA ASN A 3 15.69 -1.55 5.43
C ASN A 3 15.60 -0.84 4.09
N PRO A 4 15.06 -1.49 3.07
CA PRO A 4 14.93 -0.83 1.77
C PRO A 4 13.88 0.27 1.79
N ARG A 5 14.05 1.23 0.89
CA ARG A 5 13.08 2.28 0.67
C ARG A 5 12.58 2.22 -0.76
N VAL A 6 11.31 2.49 -0.93
CA VAL A 6 10.66 2.53 -2.24
C VAL A 6 9.83 3.79 -2.34
N PHE A 7 9.48 4.16 -3.57
CA PHE A 7 8.69 5.38 -3.77
C PHE A 7 7.50 5.12 -4.68
N PHE A 8 6.45 5.91 -4.48
CA PHE A 8 5.31 6.05 -5.40
C PHE A 8 5.24 7.51 -5.82
N ASP A 9 5.14 7.75 -7.11
CA ASP A 9 4.76 9.07 -7.63
C ASP A 9 3.27 9.03 -7.91
N ILE A 10 2.51 9.85 -7.22
CA ILE A 10 1.05 9.83 -7.23
C ILE A 10 0.51 10.90 -8.15
N GLY A 11 -0.54 10.55 -8.90
CA GLY A 11 -1.26 11.53 -9.71
C GLY A 11 -2.76 11.45 -9.49
N PHE A 12 -3.43 12.59 -9.65
CA PHE A 12 -4.89 12.67 -9.62
C PHE A 12 -5.33 12.87 -11.06
N ASP A 13 -6.04 11.88 -11.59
CA ASP A 13 -6.30 11.80 -13.01
C ASP A 13 -4.94 11.79 -13.72
N LYS A 14 -4.60 12.83 -14.49
CA LYS A 14 -3.32 12.89 -15.19
C LYS A 14 -2.33 13.86 -14.54
N GLN A 15 -2.74 14.54 -13.48
CA GLN A 15 -1.92 15.57 -12.88
C GLN A 15 -1.02 14.97 -11.80
N GLN A 16 0.27 15.18 -11.92
CA GLN A 16 1.22 14.70 -10.91
C GLN A 16 1.05 15.52 -9.63
N VAL A 17 0.99 14.82 -8.50
CA VAL A 17 0.74 15.45 -7.20
C VAL A 17 2.01 15.47 -6.36
N GLY A 18 2.71 14.34 -6.26
CA GLY A 18 3.93 14.29 -5.48
C GLY A 18 4.38 12.87 -5.22
N ARG A 19 5.45 12.76 -4.45
CA ARG A 19 6.11 11.48 -4.20
C ARG A 19 5.95 11.09 -2.74
N ILE A 20 5.66 9.81 -2.52
CA ILE A 20 5.63 9.18 -1.19
C ILE A 20 6.80 8.23 -1.13
N VAL A 21 7.55 8.24 -0.04
CA VAL A 21 8.65 7.30 0.18
C VAL A 21 8.31 6.45 1.39
N PHE A 22 8.46 5.15 1.25
CA PHE A 22 8.20 4.17 2.31
C PHE A 22 9.49 3.49 2.73
N GLU A 23 9.60 3.20 4.02
CA GLU A 23 10.62 2.28 4.52
C GLU A 23 9.94 0.93 4.71
N LEU A 24 10.53 -0.13 4.18
CA LEU A 24 9.97 -1.47 4.30
C LEU A 24 10.75 -2.22 5.39
N ARG A 25 10.02 -2.80 6.34
CA ARG A 25 10.63 -3.41 7.52
C ARG A 25 11.09 -4.84 7.23
N SER A 26 12.09 -4.96 6.37
CA SER A 26 12.64 -6.29 6.04
C SER A 26 13.35 -6.91 7.22
N ASP A 27 13.71 -6.11 8.23
CA ASP A 27 14.29 -6.63 9.45
C ASP A 27 13.30 -7.46 10.28
N VAL A 28 12.00 -7.23 10.11
CA VAL A 28 10.96 -7.92 10.88
C VAL A 28 10.12 -8.84 9.99
N VAL A 29 9.76 -8.39 8.79
CA VAL A 29 8.93 -9.18 7.87
C VAL A 29 9.58 -9.21 6.49
N PRO A 30 10.69 -9.95 6.36
CA PRO A 30 11.45 -9.94 5.10
C PRO A 30 10.67 -10.41 3.89
N LYS A 31 9.79 -11.40 4.01
CA LYS A 31 9.04 -11.88 2.84
C LYS A 31 7.99 -10.89 2.40
N THR A 32 7.28 -10.30 3.34
CA THR A 32 6.26 -9.32 3.02
C THR A 32 6.89 -8.06 2.44
N ALA A 33 7.99 -7.61 3.03
CA ALA A 33 8.72 -6.44 2.52
C ALA A 33 9.24 -6.71 1.10
N GLU A 34 9.79 -7.89 0.86
CA GLU A 34 10.33 -8.21 -0.46
C GLU A 34 9.24 -8.26 -1.52
N ASN A 35 8.06 -8.79 -1.18
CA ASN A 35 6.94 -8.80 -2.10
C ASN A 35 6.62 -7.38 -2.58
N PHE A 36 6.50 -6.45 -1.64
CA PHE A 36 6.17 -5.07 -1.97
C PHE A 36 7.29 -4.42 -2.78
N ARG A 37 8.52 -4.63 -2.36
CA ARG A 37 9.67 -4.04 -3.04
C ARG A 37 9.74 -4.47 -4.51
N VAL A 38 9.60 -5.77 -4.75
CA VAL A 38 9.66 -6.29 -6.12
C VAL A 38 8.50 -5.77 -6.96
N LEU A 39 7.30 -5.71 -6.37
CA LEU A 39 6.15 -5.18 -7.11
C LEU A 39 6.31 -3.72 -7.48
N CYS A 40 7.14 -2.98 -6.75
CA CYS A 40 7.47 -1.60 -7.13
C CYS A 40 8.41 -1.53 -8.32
N THR A 41 9.07 -2.62 -8.69
CA THR A 41 10.05 -2.63 -9.78
C THR A 41 9.52 -3.27 -11.06
N LYS A 42 8.33 -3.84 -11.03
CA LYS A 42 7.77 -4.52 -12.19
C LYS A 42 7.24 -3.53 -13.21
N PRO A 43 7.19 -3.92 -14.49
CA PRO A 43 6.59 -3.04 -15.49
C PRO A 43 5.09 -2.90 -15.28
N GLU A 44 4.53 -1.88 -15.91
CA GLU A 44 3.10 -1.61 -15.81
C GLU A 44 2.29 -2.85 -16.20
N GLY A 45 1.30 -3.18 -15.38
CA GLY A 45 0.47 -4.36 -15.59
C GLY A 45 0.93 -5.57 -14.80
N ASP A 46 2.18 -5.60 -14.36
CA ASP A 46 2.73 -6.71 -13.59
C ASP A 46 3.06 -6.34 -12.16
N GLY A 47 2.85 -5.09 -11.80
CA GLY A 47 3.11 -4.61 -10.47
C GLY A 47 2.35 -3.32 -10.23
N PHE A 48 2.85 -2.51 -9.30
CA PHE A 48 2.11 -1.34 -8.85
C PHE A 48 2.04 -0.20 -9.86
N LYS A 49 3.02 -0.09 -10.75
CA LYS A 49 3.05 1.04 -11.67
C LYS A 49 1.80 1.06 -12.54
N GLY A 50 1.11 2.19 -12.57
CA GLY A 50 -0.11 2.36 -13.35
C GLY A 50 -1.38 1.96 -12.64
N SER A 51 -1.27 1.33 -11.46
CA SER A 51 -2.47 0.91 -10.74
C SER A 51 -3.04 2.04 -9.90
N ILE A 52 -4.25 1.85 -9.40
CA ILE A 52 -4.97 2.92 -8.70
C ILE A 52 -5.19 2.57 -7.24
N PHE A 53 -5.50 3.61 -6.47
CA PHE A 53 -6.03 3.43 -5.12
C PHE A 53 -7.54 3.36 -5.25
N HIS A 54 -8.08 2.16 -5.13
CA HIS A 54 -9.50 1.94 -5.41
C HIS A 54 -10.41 2.27 -4.23
N GLN A 55 -9.84 2.42 -3.03
CA GLN A 55 -10.66 2.69 -1.84
C GLN A 55 -9.89 3.67 -0.95
N ILE A 56 -10.48 4.85 -0.74
CA ILE A 56 -9.87 5.88 0.11
C ILE A 56 -10.94 6.38 1.06
N ILE A 57 -10.70 6.16 2.37
CA ILE A 57 -11.63 6.56 3.42
C ILE A 57 -10.90 7.56 4.30
N PRO A 58 -11.21 8.85 4.21
CA PRO A 58 -10.50 9.86 5.01
C PRO A 58 -10.56 9.55 6.50
N GLY A 59 -9.45 9.73 7.18
CA GLY A 59 -9.34 9.45 8.60
C GLY A 59 -9.17 7.98 8.93
N PHE A 60 -9.13 7.11 7.93
CA PHE A 60 -9.00 5.68 8.14
C PHE A 60 -7.85 5.10 7.31
N LEU A 61 -8.02 5.00 5.99
CA LEU A 61 -6.99 4.39 5.16
C LEU A 61 -7.08 4.78 3.70
N CYS A 62 -5.98 4.54 2.98
CA CYS A 62 -5.92 4.59 1.53
C CYS A 62 -5.47 3.21 1.06
N GLN A 63 -6.28 2.54 0.27
CA GLN A 63 -6.04 1.15 -0.14
C GLN A 63 -5.84 1.05 -1.64
N GLY A 64 -4.81 0.29 -2.03
CA GLY A 64 -4.51 0.07 -3.43
C GLY A 64 -3.82 -1.26 -3.63
N GLY A 65 -3.15 -1.41 -4.76
CA GLY A 65 -2.35 -2.60 -5.06
C GLY A 65 -3.04 -3.65 -5.89
N ASP A 66 -4.32 -3.44 -6.27
CA ASP A 66 -5.01 -4.39 -7.13
C ASP A 66 -4.67 -4.04 -8.59
N PHE A 67 -3.53 -4.49 -9.06
CA PHE A 67 -3.08 -4.13 -10.40
C PHE A 67 -3.66 -5.06 -11.48
N THR A 68 -4.44 -6.06 -11.11
CA THR A 68 -5.05 -6.96 -12.10
C THR A 68 -6.50 -6.59 -12.41
N LYS A 69 -7.27 -6.15 -11.39
CA LYS A 69 -8.68 -5.82 -11.57
C LYS A 69 -8.98 -4.35 -11.28
N GLY A 70 -8.24 -3.72 -10.38
CA GLY A 70 -8.42 -2.32 -10.06
C GLY A 70 -9.65 -2.02 -9.22
N ASN A 71 -10.24 -3.02 -8.59
CA ASN A 71 -11.49 -2.82 -7.84
C ASN A 71 -11.51 -3.50 -6.47
N GLY A 72 -10.38 -4.05 -6.06
CA GLY A 72 -10.28 -4.69 -4.74
C GLY A 72 -10.49 -6.18 -4.76
N THR A 73 -10.78 -6.77 -5.93
CA THR A 73 -10.99 -8.22 -6.02
C THR A 73 -9.80 -8.98 -6.58
N GLY A 74 -8.76 -8.28 -7.00
CA GLY A 74 -7.62 -8.91 -7.66
C GLY A 74 -6.31 -8.67 -6.97
N GLY A 75 -5.26 -8.65 -7.78
CA GLY A 75 -3.90 -8.55 -7.30
C GLY A 75 -3.30 -9.93 -7.09
N LYS A 76 -1.98 -9.98 -6.98
CA LYS A 76 -1.28 -11.23 -6.71
C LYS A 76 0.11 -10.93 -6.19
N SER A 77 0.68 -11.87 -5.45
CA SER A 77 2.02 -11.68 -4.89
C SER A 77 3.08 -12.16 -5.88
N ILE A 78 4.32 -11.93 -5.51
CA ILE A 78 5.46 -12.46 -6.28
C ILE A 78 5.68 -13.94 -6.00
N TYR A 79 5.01 -14.49 -4.98
CA TYR A 79 5.16 -15.89 -4.58
C TYR A 79 4.06 -16.78 -5.12
N UNK A 80 3.38 -16.34 -5.78
CA UNK A 80 2.33 -17.04 -6.34
C UNK A 80 1.19 -16.14 -6.26
N ASN A 81 0.18 -16.72 -6.03
CA ASN A 81 -1.00 -15.88 -5.90
C ASN A 81 -1.10 -15.26 -4.51
N LYS A 82 -1.26 -16.08 -3.49
CA LYS A 82 -1.38 -15.63 -2.10
C LYS A 82 -0.23 -16.19 -1.27
N PHE A 83 0.07 -15.54 -0.13
CA PHE A 83 1.07 -16.07 0.79
C PHE A 83 0.62 -15.86 2.23
N PRO A 84 1.18 -16.67 3.16
CA PRO A 84 0.73 -16.64 4.55
C PRO A 84 1.07 -15.35 5.26
N ASP A 85 0.36 -15.07 6.35
CA ASP A 85 0.72 -13.98 7.25
C ASP A 85 2.06 -14.28 7.88
N GLU A 86 3.03 -13.41 7.67
CA GLU A 86 4.39 -13.68 8.10
C GLU A 86 4.52 -13.61 9.61
N ASN A 87 4.06 -12.53 10.21
CA ASN A 87 3.92 -12.37 11.65
C ASN A 87 3.15 -11.09 11.91
N PHE A 88 2.83 -10.85 13.19
CA PHE A 88 2.07 -9.67 13.57
C PHE A 88 2.83 -8.86 14.62
N ILE A 89 4.16 -8.84 14.50
CA ILE A 89 5.00 -8.15 15.48
C ILE A 89 4.79 -6.64 15.43
N LEU A 90 4.75 -6.07 14.23
CA LEU A 90 4.52 -4.63 14.05
C LEU A 90 3.04 -4.33 14.16
N LYS A 91 2.71 -3.16 14.70
CA LYS A 91 1.32 -2.78 15.00
C LYS A 91 0.89 -1.56 14.22
N HIS A 92 -0.43 -1.35 14.15
CA HIS A 92 -1.01 -0.20 13.46
C HIS A 92 -0.99 1.00 14.41
N GLU A 93 0.16 1.59 14.59
CA GLU A 93 0.40 2.57 15.65
C GLU A 93 -0.07 3.98 15.35
N GLY A 94 -0.25 4.31 14.08
CA GLY A 94 -0.64 5.67 13.73
C GLY A 94 -0.65 5.90 12.25
N GLU A 95 -0.79 7.17 11.87
CA GLU A 95 -0.83 7.51 10.45
C GLU A 95 0.50 7.18 9.78
N GLY A 96 0.40 6.78 8.52
CA GLY A 96 1.58 6.47 7.72
C GLY A 96 2.01 5.01 7.76
N ILE A 97 1.34 4.18 8.56
CA ILE A 97 1.66 2.75 8.64
C ILE A 97 1.21 2.05 7.36
N LEU A 98 2.05 1.16 6.84
CA LEU A 98 1.79 0.40 5.63
C LEU A 98 1.53 -1.04 6.01
N SER A 99 0.38 -1.58 5.59
CA SER A 99 -0.09 -2.87 6.05
C SER A 99 -0.71 -3.63 4.89
N MET A 100 -0.75 -4.96 4.99
CA MET A 100 -1.32 -5.80 3.93
C MET A 100 -2.83 -5.95 4.09
N ALA A 101 -3.54 -5.72 3.00
CA ALA A 101 -4.96 -6.05 2.94
C ALA A 101 -5.12 -7.57 2.78
N ASN A 102 -6.23 -8.09 3.23
CA ASN A 102 -6.56 -9.50 3.04
C ASN A 102 -8.07 -9.68 3.15
N VAL A 103 -8.56 -10.86 2.75
CA VAL A 103 -9.98 -11.19 2.91
C VAL A 103 -10.18 -12.17 4.05
N GLU A 104 -9.12 -12.88 4.44
CA GLU A 104 -9.13 -13.81 5.55
C GLU A 104 -7.68 -14.13 5.88
N PRO A 105 -7.42 -14.85 6.97
CA PRO A 105 -6.03 -15.15 7.33
C PRO A 105 -5.28 -15.85 6.18
N ASN A 106 -4.03 -15.47 6.00
CA ASN A 106 -3.13 -16.11 5.07
C ASN A 106 -3.54 -15.93 3.60
N THR A 107 -4.09 -14.75 3.27
CA THR A 107 -4.46 -14.45 1.88
C THR A 107 -3.80 -13.16 1.39
N ASN A 108 -2.54 -12.95 1.73
CA ASN A 108 -1.80 -11.77 1.28
C ASN A 108 -1.44 -11.89 -0.20
N GLY A 109 -1.72 -10.85 -0.96
CA GLY A 109 -1.37 -10.80 -2.37
C GLY A 109 -0.56 -9.56 -2.68
N SER A 110 -1.17 -8.58 -3.33
CA SER A 110 -0.53 -7.30 -3.60
C SER A 110 -1.26 -6.12 -2.99
N GLN A 111 -2.49 -6.31 -2.54
CA GLN A 111 -3.24 -5.18 -2.00
C GLN A 111 -2.70 -4.79 -0.64
N PHE A 112 -2.64 -3.49 -0.43
CA PHE A 112 -2.09 -2.90 0.78
C PHE A 112 -2.93 -1.70 1.16
N PHE A 113 -2.72 -1.21 2.38
CA PHE A 113 -3.31 0.08 2.73
C PHE A 113 -2.31 0.90 3.53
N ILE A 114 -2.48 2.20 3.45
CA ILE A 114 -1.71 3.18 4.19
C ILE A 114 -2.67 3.79 5.21
N CYS A 115 -2.34 3.67 6.48
CA CYS A 115 -3.22 4.15 7.55
C CYS A 115 -3.21 5.67 7.62
N ALA A 116 -4.39 6.24 7.81
CA ALA A 116 -4.54 7.68 8.03
C ALA A 116 -4.74 7.99 9.52
N ALA A 117 -4.71 6.98 10.36
CA ALA A 117 -4.92 7.12 11.80
C ALA A 117 -4.39 5.86 12.48
N GLN A 118 -4.43 5.85 13.80
CA GLN A 118 -4.16 4.63 14.54
C GLN A 118 -5.35 3.68 14.36
N THR A 119 -5.08 2.46 13.91
CA THR A 119 -6.13 1.47 13.64
C THR A 119 -5.83 0.19 14.39
N SER A 120 -5.72 0.30 15.71
CA SER A 120 -5.25 -0.81 16.54
C SER A 120 -6.15 -2.04 16.49
N TRP A 121 -7.42 -1.90 16.11
CA TRP A 121 -8.29 -3.07 15.96
C TRP A 121 -7.87 -3.98 14.81
N LEU A 122 -6.96 -3.53 13.96
CA LEU A 122 -6.43 -4.35 12.87
C LEU A 122 -5.20 -5.16 13.29
N ASP A 123 -4.65 -4.88 14.47
CA ASP A 123 -3.48 -5.62 14.95
C ASP A 123 -3.81 -7.10 15.08
N GLY A 124 -2.90 -7.94 14.62
CA GLY A 124 -3.10 -9.39 14.67
C GLY A 124 -3.96 -9.93 13.55
N LYS A 125 -4.45 -9.07 12.67
CA LYS A 125 -5.29 -9.47 11.53
C LYS A 125 -4.67 -9.10 10.19
N HIS A 126 -3.87 -8.04 10.18
CA HIS A 126 -3.20 -7.56 8.99
C HIS A 126 -1.72 -7.38 9.30
N VAL A 127 -0.87 -7.80 8.37
CA VAL A 127 0.58 -7.76 8.57
C VAL A 127 1.10 -6.37 8.25
N VAL A 128 1.57 -5.66 9.26
CA VAL A 128 2.24 -4.36 9.09
C VAL A 128 3.65 -4.63 8.60
N PHE A 129 4.09 -3.91 7.56
CA PHE A 129 5.41 -4.17 6.99
C PHE A 129 6.19 -2.92 6.61
N GLY A 130 5.66 -1.74 6.88
CA GLY A 130 6.40 -0.53 6.52
C GLY A 130 5.75 0.73 7.03
N ARG A 131 6.32 1.85 6.62
CA ARG A 131 5.79 3.16 7.02
C ARG A 131 6.21 4.22 6.02
N VAL A 132 5.45 5.31 5.98
CA VAL A 132 5.80 6.47 5.16
C VAL A 132 6.90 7.24 5.89
N VAL A 133 7.98 7.54 5.18
CA VAL A 133 9.09 8.33 5.75
C VAL A 133 9.22 9.69 5.09
N GLU A 134 8.64 9.89 3.88
CA GLU A 134 8.59 11.19 3.22
C GLU A 134 7.29 11.29 2.45
N GLY A 135 6.77 12.51 2.34
CA GLY A 135 5.62 12.75 1.49
C GLY A 135 4.28 12.48 2.12
N TYR A 136 4.18 12.52 3.44
CA TYR A 136 2.89 12.29 4.07
C TYR A 136 1.85 13.34 3.65
N ASP A 137 2.30 14.54 3.27
CA ASP A 137 1.37 15.55 2.75
C ASP A 137 0.65 15.05 1.49
N VAL A 138 1.30 14.20 0.69
CA VAL A 138 0.65 13.61 -0.48
C VAL A 138 -0.47 12.66 -0.05
N ILE A 139 -0.24 11.92 1.05
CA ILE A 139 -1.28 11.06 1.62
C ILE A 139 -2.47 11.92 2.05
N GLN A 140 -2.21 13.05 2.69
CA GLN A 140 -3.28 13.93 3.15
C GLN A 140 -4.10 14.48 1.97
N GLN A 141 -3.42 14.85 0.90
CA GLN A 141 -4.13 15.30 -0.31
C GLN A 141 -4.95 14.16 -0.91
N THR A 142 -4.40 12.95 -0.90
CA THR A 142 -5.08 11.76 -1.40
C THR A 142 -6.34 11.48 -0.58
N GLU A 143 -6.26 11.61 0.74
CA GLU A 143 -7.42 11.42 1.60
C GLU A 143 -8.57 12.33 1.19
N SER A 144 -8.26 13.55 0.76
CA SER A 144 -9.29 14.52 0.40
C SER A 144 -10.09 14.10 -0.83
N LYS A 145 -9.59 13.10 -1.58
CA LYS A 145 -10.28 12.61 -2.77
C LYS A 145 -11.15 11.39 -2.49
N GLY A 146 -11.19 10.92 -1.25
CA GLY A 146 -11.99 9.77 -0.87
C GLY A 146 -13.33 10.15 -0.27
N SER A 147 -13.99 9.17 0.33
CA SER A 147 -15.30 9.36 0.95
C SER A 147 -15.51 8.26 1.99
N GLN A 148 -16.60 8.37 2.75
CA GLN A 148 -16.91 7.34 3.74
C GLN A 148 -17.13 5.97 3.11
N SER A 149 -17.62 5.93 1.88
CA SER A 149 -17.82 4.65 1.19
C SER A 149 -16.53 4.11 0.59
N GLY A 150 -15.49 4.93 0.55
CA GLY A 150 -14.23 4.57 -0.08
C GLY A 150 -14.13 4.97 -1.53
N LYS A 151 -15.23 5.42 -2.12
CA LYS A 151 -15.23 5.82 -3.52
C LYS A 151 -14.47 7.14 -3.69
N THR A 152 -13.66 7.23 -4.74
CA THR A 152 -12.82 8.41 -4.97
C THR A 152 -13.48 9.36 -5.97
N SER A 153 -13.20 10.66 -5.79
CA SER A 153 -13.76 11.70 -6.67
C SER A 153 -12.93 11.90 -7.93
N VAL A 154 -11.68 11.41 -7.91
CA VAL A 154 -10.79 11.43 -9.07
C VAL A 154 -10.07 10.08 -9.10
N THR A 155 -9.47 9.75 -10.24
CA THR A 155 -8.64 8.54 -10.29
C THR A 155 -7.30 8.84 -9.62
N VAL A 156 -7.00 8.13 -8.55
CA VAL A 156 -5.73 8.27 -7.84
C VAL A 156 -4.82 7.14 -8.30
N ARG A 157 -3.76 7.50 -9.01
CA ARG A 157 -2.92 6.51 -9.70
C ARG A 157 -1.48 6.60 -9.26
N ILE A 158 -0.83 5.44 -9.25
CA ILE A 158 0.61 5.36 -9.06
C ILE A 158 1.23 5.55 -10.45
N LEU A 159 1.69 6.76 -10.73
CA LEU A 159 2.23 7.08 -12.05
C LEU A 159 3.57 6.40 -12.28
N ASP A 160 4.36 6.26 -11.23
CA ASP A 160 5.66 5.61 -11.29
C ASP A 160 5.98 5.10 -9.90
N CYS A 161 6.85 4.12 -9.83
CA CYS A 161 7.30 3.60 -8.54
C CYS A 161 8.63 2.88 -8.77
N GLY A 162 9.33 2.62 -7.66
CA GLY A 162 10.62 1.97 -7.75
C GLY A 162 11.33 1.96 -6.41
N THR A 163 12.57 1.49 -6.46
CA THR A 163 13.42 1.49 -5.26
C THR A 163 14.24 2.76 -5.23
N MET A 164 14.59 3.18 -4.00
CA MET A 164 15.42 4.37 -3.79
C MET A 164 16.88 3.99 -3.73
#